data_b617897ad949bba4fa0e27f2c7408b19
#
_entry.id   b617897ad949bba4fa0e27f2c7408b19
#
_cell.length_a   1.000
_cell.length_b   1.000
_cell.length_c   1.000
_cell.angle_alpha   90.00
_cell.angle_beta   90.00
_cell.angle_gamma   90.00
#
_symmetry.space_group_name_H-M   'P 1'
#
loop_
_entity.id
_entity.type
_entity.pdbx_description
1 polymer ?
#
loop_
_entity_poly.entity_id
_entity_poly.type
_entity_poly.pdbx_seq_one_letter_code
_entity_poly.pdbx_strand_id
1 'polypeptide(L)'
;MPFTPSHALVALPFLRTPLVPAAIAIGAMTPDLPLFLRGTPLTYATTHSWGGLALTVLVALGLLMVWRCLLRPAVRELSPRWLAARLPAEWDMPAGSAARDAVGLLPGSSRGRGYPLLLVASLLLGVVSHIVWDAFTHRGRWGVGLIPGLDGVWGPFTGFRWIQYVSGVVGLAVIGVWALLWLRRRRAVMPGASVLPAFVRWAWWLSLPVTLLSAWGVGLARYGPFSEDFTVAHLAYRVLPPACGLWGAVTLALAVVVQMLRARARRRGSAPVGVGPTSA
;
A
#
# COMPACT_ATOMS: atom_id res chain seq x y z
N MET A 1 5.67 16.04 -5.54
CA MET A 1 4.68 14.99 -5.25
C MET A 1 4.55 14.89 -3.76
N PRO A 2 3.34 14.94 -3.16
CA PRO A 2 3.19 14.44 -1.83
C PRO A 2 3.64 12.98 -1.87
N PHE A 3 4.23 12.51 -0.80
CA PHE A 3 4.67 11.12 -0.74
C PHE A 3 3.42 10.24 -0.77
N THR A 4 3.22 9.43 -1.82
CA THR A 4 1.99 8.62 -2.05
C THR A 4 1.42 7.97 -0.78
N PRO A 5 2.23 7.35 0.12
CA PRO A 5 1.72 6.80 1.37
C PRO A 5 1.08 7.81 2.32
N SER A 6 1.41 9.11 2.24
CA SER A 6 0.81 10.12 3.11
C SER A 6 -0.67 10.36 2.83
N HIS A 7 -1.14 10.09 1.60
CA HIS A 7 -2.56 10.16 1.25
C HIS A 7 -3.43 9.15 2.04
N ALA A 8 -2.84 8.06 2.52
CA ALA A 8 -3.55 7.10 3.36
C ALA A 8 -4.03 7.70 4.70
N LEU A 9 -3.52 8.88 5.09
CA LEU A 9 -3.98 9.63 6.26
C LEU A 9 -5.48 9.84 6.27
N VAL A 10 -6.09 10.05 5.10
CA VAL A 10 -7.54 10.26 4.95
C VAL A 10 -8.38 9.11 5.52
N ALA A 11 -7.81 7.91 5.68
CA ALA A 11 -8.53 6.77 6.25
C ALA A 11 -8.68 6.84 7.78
N LEU A 12 -7.84 7.60 8.49
CA LEU A 12 -7.83 7.60 9.96
C LEU A 12 -9.12 8.11 10.61
N PRO A 13 -9.78 9.18 10.12
CA PRO A 13 -11.07 9.62 10.68
C PRO A 13 -12.17 8.56 10.58
N PHE A 14 -12.05 7.62 9.65
CA PHE A 14 -13.08 6.61 9.35
C PHE A 14 -12.88 5.27 10.06
N LEU A 15 -11.88 5.15 10.95
CA LEU A 15 -11.58 3.91 11.69
C LEU A 15 -12.75 3.40 12.54
N ARG A 16 -13.67 4.29 12.96
CA ARG A 16 -14.82 3.97 13.81
C ARG A 16 -16.16 4.16 13.10
N THR A 17 -16.16 4.23 11.78
CA THR A 17 -17.36 4.36 10.95
C THR A 17 -17.67 3.03 10.27
N PRO A 18 -18.85 2.86 9.63
CA PRO A 18 -19.17 1.69 8.81
C PRO A 18 -18.32 1.57 7.54
N LEU A 19 -17.64 2.63 7.11
CA LEU A 19 -16.77 2.62 5.94
C LEU A 19 -15.58 1.67 6.15
N VAL A 20 -14.93 1.29 5.05
CA VAL A 20 -13.81 0.34 5.04
C VAL A 20 -12.48 1.11 4.99
N PRO A 21 -11.78 1.36 6.12
CA PRO A 21 -10.60 2.23 6.16
C PRO A 21 -9.47 1.76 5.22
N ALA A 22 -9.27 0.43 5.10
CA ALA A 22 -8.27 -0.10 4.16
C ALA A 22 -8.61 0.21 2.69
N ALA A 23 -9.89 0.25 2.32
CA ALA A 23 -10.33 0.63 0.99
C ALA A 23 -10.13 2.13 0.74
N ILE A 24 -10.41 2.97 1.75
CA ILE A 24 -10.13 4.42 1.68
C ILE A 24 -8.63 4.65 1.48
N ALA A 25 -7.78 4.02 2.29
CA ALA A 25 -6.33 4.17 2.20
C ALA A 25 -5.78 3.73 0.83
N ILE A 26 -6.22 2.57 0.33
CA ILE A 26 -5.80 2.06 -0.98
C ILE A 26 -6.34 2.95 -2.11
N GLY A 27 -7.61 3.36 -2.04
CA GLY A 27 -8.19 4.31 -2.99
C GLY A 27 -7.39 5.61 -3.06
N ALA A 28 -6.98 6.15 -1.90
CA ALA A 28 -6.19 7.37 -1.81
C ALA A 28 -4.76 7.23 -2.34
N MET A 29 -4.21 6.03 -2.45
CA MET A 29 -2.87 5.80 -3.04
C MET A 29 -2.93 5.40 -4.53
N THR A 30 -4.08 4.93 -4.99
CA THR A 30 -4.23 4.34 -6.34
C THR A 30 -3.96 5.31 -7.49
N PRO A 31 -4.35 6.60 -7.46
CA PRO A 31 -4.09 7.51 -8.58
C PRO A 31 -2.60 7.66 -8.92
N ASP A 32 -1.71 7.48 -7.96
CA ASP A 32 -0.25 7.54 -8.15
C ASP A 32 0.36 6.25 -8.71
N LEU A 33 -0.40 5.17 -8.85
CA LEU A 33 0.11 3.87 -9.31
C LEU A 33 0.92 3.95 -10.63
N PRO A 34 0.53 4.77 -11.64
CA PRO A 34 1.28 4.90 -12.89
C PRO A 34 2.73 5.39 -12.71
N LEU A 35 3.06 6.04 -11.61
CA LEU A 35 4.43 6.48 -11.32
C LEU A 35 5.38 5.30 -11.07
N PHE A 36 4.83 4.23 -10.50
CA PHE A 36 5.53 2.98 -10.17
C PHE A 36 5.52 1.99 -11.34
N LEU A 37 4.50 2.07 -12.21
CA LEU A 37 4.25 1.15 -13.33
C LEU A 37 4.35 1.89 -14.67
N ARG A 38 5.51 2.48 -14.94
CA ARG A 38 5.75 3.21 -16.19
C ARG A 38 5.66 2.29 -17.41
N GLY A 39 5.14 2.81 -18.51
CA GLY A 39 5.01 2.06 -19.77
C GLY A 39 3.76 1.17 -19.83
N THR A 40 2.88 1.20 -18.84
CA THR A 40 1.57 0.54 -18.89
C THR A 40 0.52 1.46 -19.53
N PRO A 41 -0.61 0.89 -20.02
CA PRO A 41 -1.73 1.68 -20.53
C PRO A 41 -2.40 2.59 -19.49
N LEU A 42 -2.20 2.31 -18.19
CA LEU A 42 -2.73 3.13 -17.12
C LEU A 42 -1.86 4.38 -16.96
N THR A 43 -2.37 5.52 -17.41
CA THR A 43 -1.62 6.78 -17.38
C THR A 43 -1.96 7.63 -16.16
N TYR A 44 -1.03 8.49 -15.75
CA TYR A 44 -1.25 9.47 -14.69
C TYR A 44 -2.43 10.42 -15.02
N ALA A 45 -2.54 10.84 -16.28
CA ALA A 45 -3.65 11.68 -16.74
C ALA A 45 -5.01 11.01 -16.55
N THR A 46 -5.10 9.71 -16.83
CA THR A 46 -6.34 8.93 -16.66
C THR A 46 -6.72 8.82 -15.19
N THR A 47 -5.76 8.45 -14.32
CA THR A 47 -6.05 8.22 -12.89
C THR A 47 -6.34 9.50 -12.10
N HIS A 48 -5.93 10.68 -12.62
CA HIS A 48 -6.18 11.99 -12.01
C HIS A 48 -7.30 12.78 -12.72
N SER A 49 -8.11 12.13 -13.55
CA SER A 49 -9.24 12.74 -14.24
C SER A 49 -10.57 12.23 -13.69
N TRP A 50 -11.59 13.08 -13.75
CA TRP A 50 -12.96 12.69 -13.39
C TRP A 50 -13.52 11.61 -14.33
N GLY A 51 -13.15 11.65 -15.62
CA GLY A 51 -13.53 10.63 -16.59
C GLY A 51 -12.89 9.27 -16.33
N GLY A 52 -11.72 9.23 -15.71
CA GLY A 52 -11.02 7.99 -15.32
C GLY A 52 -11.42 7.42 -13.96
N LEU A 53 -12.37 8.07 -13.25
CA LEU A 53 -12.71 7.73 -11.87
C LEU A 53 -13.17 6.28 -11.71
N ALA A 54 -14.05 5.80 -12.58
CA ALA A 54 -14.56 4.42 -12.53
C ALA A 54 -13.44 3.39 -12.71
N LEU A 55 -12.54 3.62 -13.69
CA LEU A 55 -11.38 2.77 -13.91
C LEU A 55 -10.45 2.78 -12.71
N THR A 56 -10.18 3.95 -12.12
CA THR A 56 -9.30 4.10 -10.96
C THR A 56 -9.87 3.37 -9.74
N VAL A 57 -11.18 3.42 -9.52
CA VAL A 57 -11.87 2.67 -8.46
C VAL A 57 -11.78 1.15 -8.70
N LEU A 58 -11.91 0.69 -9.95
CA LEU A 58 -11.72 -0.72 -10.27
C LEU A 58 -10.29 -1.20 -10.02
N VAL A 59 -9.30 -0.38 -10.38
CA VAL A 59 -7.88 -0.65 -10.07
C VAL A 59 -7.67 -0.69 -8.55
N ALA A 60 -8.25 0.26 -7.81
CA ALA A 60 -8.18 0.29 -6.35
C ALA A 60 -8.81 -0.96 -5.71
N LEU A 61 -9.91 -1.46 -6.26
CA LEU A 61 -10.50 -2.74 -5.83
C LEU A 61 -9.54 -3.91 -6.08
N GLY A 62 -8.90 -3.96 -7.26
CA GLY A 62 -7.87 -4.96 -7.56
C GLY A 62 -6.70 -4.91 -6.56
N LEU A 63 -6.19 -3.71 -6.25
CA LEU A 63 -5.14 -3.52 -5.25
C LEU A 63 -5.59 -3.91 -3.84
N LEU A 64 -6.85 -3.68 -3.48
CA LEU A 64 -7.42 -4.15 -2.21
C LEU A 64 -7.44 -5.69 -2.15
N MET A 65 -7.76 -6.37 -3.27
CA MET A 65 -7.69 -7.83 -3.35
C MET A 65 -6.25 -8.32 -3.19
N VAL A 66 -5.30 -7.71 -3.89
CA VAL A 66 -3.86 -8.01 -3.74
C VAL A 66 -3.42 -7.82 -2.27
N TRP A 67 -3.79 -6.72 -1.66
CA TRP A 67 -3.50 -6.47 -0.24
C TRP A 67 -4.09 -7.56 0.66
N ARG A 68 -5.37 -7.85 0.53
CA ARG A 68 -6.09 -8.78 1.39
C ARG A 68 -5.63 -10.23 1.20
N CYS A 69 -5.44 -10.66 -0.04
CA CYS A 69 -5.20 -12.06 -0.38
C CYS A 69 -3.72 -12.45 -0.36
N LEU A 70 -2.83 -11.52 -0.69
CA LEU A 70 -1.41 -11.81 -0.87
C LEU A 70 -0.52 -11.07 0.14
N LEU A 71 -0.63 -9.74 0.21
CA LEU A 71 0.32 -8.94 0.99
C LEU A 71 0.15 -9.06 2.49
N ARG A 72 -1.08 -9.10 3.02
CA ARG A 72 -1.32 -9.24 4.48
C ARG A 72 -0.65 -10.47 5.08
N PRO A 73 -0.85 -11.69 4.52
CA PRO A 73 -0.16 -12.89 4.99
C PRO A 73 1.36 -12.79 4.84
N ALA A 74 1.84 -12.20 3.73
CA ALA A 74 3.27 -12.02 3.49
C ALA A 74 3.89 -11.02 4.47
N VAL A 75 3.23 -9.89 4.74
CA VAL A 75 3.70 -8.90 5.72
C VAL A 75 3.87 -9.55 7.09
N ARG A 76 2.91 -10.39 7.52
CA ARG A 76 3.02 -11.09 8.80
C ARG A 76 4.17 -12.10 8.81
N GLU A 77 4.36 -12.83 7.71
CA GLU A 77 5.44 -13.83 7.55
C GLU A 77 6.82 -13.18 7.51
N LEU A 78 6.95 -12.05 6.82
CA LEU A 78 8.21 -11.33 6.65
C LEU A 78 8.55 -10.41 7.83
N SER A 79 7.60 -10.14 8.72
CA SER A 79 7.82 -9.31 9.89
C SER A 79 8.72 -9.98 10.94
N PRO A 80 9.52 -9.21 11.69
CA PRO A 80 10.18 -9.69 12.89
C PRO A 80 9.16 -10.29 13.86
N ARG A 81 9.53 -11.30 14.65
CA ARG A 81 8.62 -12.01 15.54
C ARG A 81 7.81 -11.11 16.47
N TRP A 82 8.44 -10.07 17.02
CA TRP A 82 7.78 -9.11 17.90
C TRP A 82 6.65 -8.33 17.22
N LEU A 83 6.81 -8.03 15.92
CA LEU A 83 5.81 -7.35 15.11
C LEU A 83 4.73 -8.33 14.65
N ALA A 84 5.12 -9.49 14.11
CA ALA A 84 4.20 -10.54 13.69
C ALA A 84 3.25 -10.96 14.80
N ALA A 85 3.72 -11.02 16.06
CA ALA A 85 2.92 -11.34 17.25
C ALA A 85 1.83 -10.29 17.54
N ARG A 86 1.95 -9.06 17.06
CA ARG A 86 0.97 -7.97 17.26
C ARG A 86 0.07 -7.72 16.07
N LEU A 87 0.39 -8.30 14.91
CA LEU A 87 -0.47 -8.20 13.73
C LEU A 87 -1.71 -9.13 13.90
N PRO A 88 -2.87 -8.73 13.34
CA PRO A 88 -4.11 -9.49 13.48
C PRO A 88 -3.99 -10.92 12.95
N ALA A 89 -4.55 -11.90 13.66
CA ALA A 89 -4.54 -13.29 13.24
C ALA A 89 -5.32 -13.52 11.92
N GLU A 90 -6.32 -12.68 11.65
CA GLU A 90 -7.09 -12.69 10.41
C GLU A 90 -6.23 -12.45 9.15
N TRP A 91 -5.01 -11.91 9.33
CA TRP A 91 -4.06 -11.75 8.23
C TRP A 91 -3.52 -13.06 7.70
N ASP A 92 -3.63 -14.14 8.46
CA ASP A 92 -3.25 -15.50 8.03
C ASP A 92 -4.36 -16.26 7.30
N MET A 93 -5.48 -15.60 7.03
CA MET A 93 -6.61 -16.19 6.32
C MET A 93 -6.21 -16.71 4.93
N PRO A 94 -6.73 -17.88 4.48
CA PRO A 94 -6.51 -18.34 3.11
C PRO A 94 -6.99 -17.33 2.09
N ALA A 95 -6.29 -17.21 0.96
CA ALA A 95 -6.57 -16.19 -0.07
C ALA A 95 -8.04 -16.19 -0.54
N GLY A 96 -8.64 -17.38 -0.77
CA GLY A 96 -10.05 -17.48 -1.16
C GLY A 96 -11.03 -17.01 -0.09
N SER A 97 -10.73 -17.26 1.20
CA SER A 97 -11.53 -16.74 2.31
C SER A 97 -11.33 -15.24 2.47
N ALA A 98 -10.09 -14.77 2.33
CA ALA A 98 -9.77 -13.34 2.38
C ALA A 98 -10.44 -12.54 1.24
N ALA A 99 -10.55 -13.13 0.03
CA ALA A 99 -11.27 -12.53 -1.08
C ALA A 99 -12.77 -12.42 -0.80
N ARG A 100 -13.40 -13.50 -0.31
CA ARG A 100 -14.82 -13.48 0.08
C ARG A 100 -15.07 -12.48 1.22
N ASP A 101 -14.18 -12.46 2.21
CA ASP A 101 -14.26 -11.47 3.31
C ASP A 101 -14.14 -10.03 2.77
N ALA A 102 -13.24 -9.78 1.83
CA ALA A 102 -13.00 -8.44 1.30
C ALA A 102 -14.23 -7.86 0.59
N VAL A 103 -15.08 -8.70 -0.03
CA VAL A 103 -16.32 -8.28 -0.71
C VAL A 103 -17.59 -8.55 0.10
N GLY A 104 -17.46 -9.02 1.35
CA GLY A 104 -18.60 -9.27 2.24
C GLY A 104 -19.36 -10.56 1.97
N LEU A 105 -18.77 -11.51 1.25
CA LEU A 105 -19.38 -12.81 0.89
C LEU A 105 -18.89 -13.98 1.77
N LEU A 106 -18.16 -13.70 2.87
CA LEU A 106 -17.71 -14.74 3.77
C LEU A 106 -18.90 -15.27 4.60
N PRO A 107 -19.22 -16.59 4.56
CA PRO A 107 -20.28 -17.16 5.38
C PRO A 107 -20.02 -16.90 6.89
N GLY A 108 -21.06 -16.52 7.62
CA GLY A 108 -20.96 -16.18 9.05
C GLY A 108 -20.35 -14.81 9.33
N SER A 109 -20.07 -14.00 8.31
CA SER A 109 -19.64 -12.63 8.50
C SER A 109 -20.78 -11.78 9.08
N SER A 110 -20.47 -10.93 10.05
CA SER A 110 -21.40 -9.92 10.59
C SER A 110 -21.66 -8.74 9.65
N ARG A 111 -21.11 -8.77 8.43
CA ARG A 111 -21.25 -7.69 7.45
C ARG A 111 -22.64 -7.73 6.81
N GLY A 112 -23.40 -6.64 6.94
CA GLY A 112 -24.74 -6.51 6.38
C GLY A 112 -24.75 -6.47 4.84
N ARG A 113 -25.95 -6.62 4.25
CA ARG A 113 -26.19 -6.58 2.78
C ARG A 113 -25.67 -5.29 2.12
N GLY A 114 -25.58 -4.19 2.84
CA GLY A 114 -25.03 -2.91 2.35
C GLY A 114 -23.52 -2.84 2.25
N TYR A 115 -22.77 -3.86 2.70
CA TYR A 115 -21.31 -3.81 2.73
C TYR A 115 -20.65 -3.58 1.35
N PRO A 116 -21.09 -4.19 0.23
CA PRO A 116 -20.50 -3.90 -1.08
C PRO A 116 -20.62 -2.42 -1.48
N LEU A 117 -21.74 -1.79 -1.14
CA LEU A 117 -21.93 -0.35 -1.38
C LEU A 117 -20.99 0.49 -0.52
N LEU A 118 -20.84 0.17 0.76
CA LEU A 118 -19.88 0.82 1.65
C LEU A 118 -18.44 0.63 1.17
N LEU A 119 -18.11 -0.52 0.62
CA LEU A 119 -16.80 -0.80 0.03
C LEU A 119 -16.52 0.11 -1.17
N VAL A 120 -17.45 0.18 -2.13
CA VAL A 120 -17.35 1.05 -3.31
C VAL A 120 -17.26 2.52 -2.88
N ALA A 121 -18.11 2.96 -1.97
CA ALA A 121 -18.09 4.32 -1.42
C ALA A 121 -16.75 4.64 -0.75
N SER A 122 -16.16 3.68 -0.04
CA SER A 122 -14.86 3.83 0.60
C SER A 122 -13.71 3.97 -0.40
N LEU A 123 -13.69 3.14 -1.45
CA LEU A 123 -12.71 3.25 -2.54
C LEU A 123 -12.84 4.59 -3.25
N LEU A 124 -14.07 4.98 -3.59
CA LEU A 124 -14.38 6.23 -4.25
C LEU A 124 -13.94 7.44 -3.41
N LEU A 125 -14.27 7.45 -2.12
CA LEU A 125 -13.84 8.48 -1.18
C LEU A 125 -12.31 8.63 -1.16
N GLY A 126 -11.58 7.51 -1.13
CA GLY A 126 -10.12 7.53 -1.20
C GLY A 126 -9.62 8.15 -2.49
N VAL A 127 -10.11 7.69 -3.66
CA VAL A 127 -9.68 8.21 -4.97
C VAL A 127 -10.00 9.70 -5.11
N VAL A 128 -11.21 10.10 -4.76
CA VAL A 128 -11.64 11.51 -4.85
C VAL A 128 -10.81 12.39 -3.91
N SER A 129 -10.56 11.95 -2.67
CA SER A 129 -9.73 12.72 -1.73
C SER A 129 -8.33 12.98 -2.26
N HIS A 130 -7.72 12.00 -2.95
CA HIS A 130 -6.42 12.17 -3.59
C HIS A 130 -6.48 13.22 -4.71
N ILE A 131 -7.41 13.06 -5.66
CA ILE A 131 -7.54 13.98 -6.80
C ILE A 131 -7.79 15.43 -6.33
N VAL A 132 -8.66 15.59 -5.32
CA VAL A 132 -8.96 16.90 -4.73
C VAL A 132 -7.73 17.48 -4.04
N TRP A 133 -7.01 16.69 -3.24
CA TRP A 133 -5.81 17.17 -2.57
C TRP A 133 -4.73 17.58 -3.56
N ASP A 134 -4.51 16.79 -4.60
CA ASP A 134 -3.54 17.07 -5.64
C ASP A 134 -3.88 18.32 -6.47
N ALA A 135 -5.15 18.69 -6.52
CA ALA A 135 -5.55 19.94 -7.16
C ALA A 135 -4.96 21.18 -6.47
N PHE A 136 -4.69 21.12 -5.16
CA PHE A 136 -4.10 22.22 -4.39
C PHE A 136 -2.58 22.13 -4.22
N THR A 137 -1.98 21.00 -4.59
CA THR A 137 -0.55 20.73 -4.37
C THR A 137 0.25 20.61 -5.67
N HIS A 138 -0.39 20.78 -6.83
CA HIS A 138 0.27 20.68 -8.13
C HIS A 138 -0.01 21.89 -9.03
N ARG A 139 1.06 22.38 -9.66
CA ARG A 139 1.00 23.51 -10.58
C ARG A 139 0.02 23.25 -11.72
N GLY A 140 -0.73 24.29 -12.11
CA GLY A 140 -1.68 24.23 -13.23
C GLY A 140 -2.94 23.42 -12.97
N ARG A 141 -3.17 22.97 -11.74
CA ARG A 141 -4.43 22.32 -11.34
C ARG A 141 -5.46 23.35 -10.89
N TRP A 142 -6.73 23.01 -11.04
CA TRP A 142 -7.86 23.90 -10.75
C TRP A 142 -7.85 24.45 -9.30
N GLY A 143 -7.44 23.65 -8.31
CA GLY A 143 -7.38 24.08 -6.92
C GLY A 143 -6.35 25.18 -6.67
N VAL A 144 -5.17 25.13 -7.34
CA VAL A 144 -4.20 26.22 -7.30
C VAL A 144 -4.77 27.48 -7.98
N GLY A 145 -5.54 27.30 -9.07
CA GLY A 145 -6.20 28.42 -9.73
C GLY A 145 -7.29 29.11 -8.88
N LEU A 146 -7.93 28.39 -7.97
CA LEU A 146 -8.94 28.95 -7.04
C LEU A 146 -8.30 29.83 -5.95
N ILE A 147 -7.04 29.59 -5.60
CA ILE A 147 -6.31 30.31 -4.54
C ILE A 147 -5.02 30.87 -5.15
N PRO A 148 -5.03 32.05 -5.78
CA PRO A 148 -3.88 32.62 -6.51
C PRO A 148 -2.61 32.72 -5.67
N GLY A 149 -2.74 32.90 -4.32
CA GLY A 149 -1.60 32.89 -3.40
C GLY A 149 -0.79 31.59 -3.40
N LEU A 150 -1.39 30.46 -3.80
CA LEU A 150 -0.67 29.18 -3.88
C LEU A 150 0.35 29.12 -5.03
N ASP A 151 0.16 29.88 -6.11
CA ASP A 151 1.14 29.97 -7.19
C ASP A 151 2.23 31.01 -6.89
N GLY A 152 2.03 31.85 -5.86
CA GLY A 152 3.02 32.81 -5.38
C GLY A 152 4.23 32.15 -4.74
N VAL A 153 5.37 32.85 -4.81
CA VAL A 153 6.63 32.40 -4.19
C VAL A 153 6.63 32.76 -2.70
N TRP A 154 6.80 31.76 -1.83
CA TRP A 154 6.88 31.89 -0.38
C TRP A 154 8.26 31.43 0.10
N GLY A 155 9.23 32.31 0.07
CA GLY A 155 10.64 31.97 0.33
C GLY A 155 11.21 31.04 -0.77
N PRO A 156 11.77 29.84 -0.44
CA PRO A 156 12.43 28.99 -1.44
C PRO A 156 11.46 28.22 -2.35
N PHE A 157 10.15 28.17 -2.05
CA PHE A 157 9.16 27.41 -2.79
C PHE A 157 7.88 28.20 -3.06
N THR A 158 7.11 27.78 -4.05
CA THR A 158 5.73 28.25 -4.24
C THR A 158 4.81 27.70 -3.14
N GLY A 159 3.69 28.41 -2.89
CA GLY A 159 2.73 28.02 -1.85
C GLY A 159 2.22 26.58 -2.01
N PHE A 160 1.87 26.15 -3.25
CA PHE A 160 1.43 24.77 -3.48
C PHE A 160 2.52 23.72 -3.16
N ARG A 161 3.81 24.03 -3.38
CA ARG A 161 4.93 23.13 -3.02
C ARG A 161 5.11 23.04 -1.51
N TRP A 162 4.90 24.15 -0.79
CA TRP A 162 4.90 24.11 0.67
C TRP A 162 3.83 23.18 1.20
N ILE A 163 2.58 23.33 0.72
CA ILE A 163 1.49 22.43 1.12
C ILE A 163 1.85 20.99 0.78
N GLN A 164 2.39 20.73 -0.41
CA GLN A 164 2.80 19.41 -0.87
C GLN A 164 3.83 18.76 0.08
N TYR A 165 4.90 19.46 0.41
CA TYR A 165 5.97 18.90 1.24
C TYR A 165 5.54 18.76 2.70
N VAL A 166 4.93 19.79 3.27
CA VAL A 166 4.50 19.79 4.65
C VAL A 166 3.43 18.71 4.88
N SER A 167 2.42 18.63 4.00
CA SER A 167 1.39 17.59 4.14
C SER A 167 1.95 16.18 3.97
N GLY A 168 2.95 15.98 3.10
CA GLY A 168 3.65 14.71 2.95
C GLY A 168 4.32 14.26 4.24
N VAL A 169 5.12 15.17 4.85
CA VAL A 169 5.83 14.89 6.12
C VAL A 169 4.85 14.72 7.28
N VAL A 170 3.92 15.65 7.44
CA VAL A 170 2.92 15.60 8.52
C VAL A 170 2.05 14.35 8.39
N GLY A 171 1.58 14.03 7.18
CA GLY A 171 0.77 12.84 6.93
C GLY A 171 1.48 11.55 7.33
N LEU A 172 2.75 11.40 6.94
CA LEU A 172 3.56 10.23 7.34
C LEU A 172 3.80 10.20 8.86
N ALA A 173 4.09 11.34 9.47
CA ALA A 173 4.30 11.41 10.92
C ALA A 173 3.05 10.99 11.68
N VAL A 174 1.87 11.48 11.29
CA VAL A 174 0.59 11.12 11.92
C VAL A 174 0.28 9.63 11.74
N ILE A 175 0.45 9.09 10.53
CA ILE A 175 0.28 7.65 10.27
C ILE A 175 1.27 6.83 11.12
N GLY A 176 2.53 7.26 11.19
CA GLY A 176 3.57 6.60 12.00
C GLY A 176 3.24 6.59 13.48
N VAL A 177 2.85 7.73 14.04
CA VAL A 177 2.43 7.85 15.45
C VAL A 177 1.20 6.96 15.71
N TRP A 178 0.19 7.03 14.84
CA TRP A 178 -0.98 6.17 14.96
C TRP A 178 -0.62 4.68 14.93
N ALA A 179 0.22 4.26 13.99
CA ALA A 179 0.65 2.88 13.88
C ALA A 179 1.43 2.40 15.12
N LEU A 180 2.33 3.24 15.66
CA LEU A 180 3.06 2.94 16.89
C LEU A 180 2.14 2.80 18.10
N LEU A 181 1.20 3.73 18.27
CA LEU A 181 0.21 3.68 19.35
C LEU A 181 -0.69 2.46 19.21
N TRP A 182 -1.12 2.14 17.98
CA TRP A 182 -1.92 0.96 17.69
C TRP A 182 -1.17 -0.33 18.03
N LEU A 183 0.12 -0.45 17.64
CA LEU A 183 0.96 -1.61 17.97
C LEU A 183 1.20 -1.76 19.48
N ARG A 184 1.45 -0.63 20.19
CA ARG A 184 1.67 -0.65 21.65
C ARG A 184 0.45 -1.14 22.43
N ARG A 185 -0.75 -0.86 21.96
CA ARG A 185 -2.02 -1.27 22.58
C ARG A 185 -2.39 -2.73 22.31
N ARG A 186 -1.72 -3.40 21.37
CA ARG A 186 -2.03 -4.79 21.02
C ARG A 186 -1.26 -5.77 21.90
N ARG A 187 -1.99 -6.73 22.45
CA ARG A 187 -1.38 -7.88 23.13
C ARG A 187 -0.67 -8.75 22.11
N ALA A 188 0.54 -9.20 22.44
CA ALA A 188 1.29 -10.12 21.61
C ALA A 188 0.63 -11.51 21.68
N VAL A 189 0.33 -12.08 20.52
CA VAL A 189 -0.15 -13.46 20.38
C VAL A 189 0.93 -14.22 19.61
N MET A 190 1.36 -15.37 20.13
CA MET A 190 2.41 -16.15 19.48
C MET A 190 2.04 -16.43 18.03
N PRO A 191 2.84 -15.99 17.06
CA PRO A 191 2.62 -16.32 15.66
C PRO A 191 2.82 -17.83 15.46
N GLY A 192 2.04 -18.42 14.56
CA GLY A 192 2.28 -19.80 14.13
C GLY A 192 3.67 -20.02 13.55
N ALA A 193 4.00 -21.28 13.26
CA ALA A 193 5.28 -21.61 12.63
C ALA A 193 5.47 -20.84 11.31
N SER A 194 6.63 -20.22 11.14
CA SER A 194 7.00 -19.52 9.92
C SER A 194 7.27 -20.54 8.81
N VAL A 195 6.78 -20.28 7.61
CA VAL A 195 7.06 -21.11 6.42
C VAL A 195 8.34 -20.67 5.68
N LEU A 196 8.87 -19.47 6.01
CA LEU A 196 10.11 -18.97 5.43
C LEU A 196 11.26 -19.01 6.45
N PRO A 197 12.48 -19.37 6.03
CA PRO A 197 13.67 -19.28 6.86
C PRO A 197 14.02 -17.82 7.21
N ALA A 198 14.70 -17.62 8.32
CA ALA A 198 15.00 -16.28 8.85
C ALA A 198 15.80 -15.42 7.87
N PHE A 199 16.73 -16.02 7.10
CA PHE A 199 17.56 -15.26 6.15
C PHE A 199 16.74 -14.62 5.04
N VAL A 200 15.65 -15.25 4.56
CA VAL A 200 14.76 -14.67 3.54
C VAL A 200 14.10 -13.41 4.06
N ARG A 201 13.67 -13.40 5.34
CA ARG A 201 13.10 -12.23 5.98
C ARG A 201 14.08 -11.07 6.04
N TRP A 202 15.32 -11.34 6.47
CA TRP A 202 16.36 -10.32 6.52
C TRP A 202 16.75 -9.82 5.12
N ALA A 203 16.89 -10.74 4.16
CA ALA A 203 17.16 -10.39 2.76
C ALA A 203 16.07 -9.48 2.20
N TRP A 204 14.80 -9.75 2.48
CA TRP A 204 13.70 -8.91 2.04
C TRP A 204 13.74 -7.50 2.68
N TRP A 205 14.02 -7.40 4.00
CA TRP A 205 14.14 -6.10 4.67
C TRP A 205 15.29 -5.26 4.12
N LEU A 206 16.41 -5.89 3.80
CA LEU A 206 17.58 -5.22 3.24
C LEU A 206 17.42 -4.92 1.74
N SER A 207 16.57 -5.64 1.03
CA SER A 207 16.42 -5.51 -0.42
C SER A 207 15.90 -4.14 -0.84
N LEU A 208 14.98 -3.52 -0.10
CA LEU A 208 14.47 -2.20 -0.45
C LEU A 208 15.55 -1.11 -0.40
N PRO A 209 16.27 -0.89 0.73
CA PRO A 209 17.34 0.10 0.75
C PRO A 209 18.43 -0.19 -0.30
N VAL A 210 18.80 -1.45 -0.53
CA VAL A 210 19.76 -1.83 -1.58
C VAL A 210 19.23 -1.44 -2.96
N THR A 211 17.97 -1.77 -3.28
CA THR A 211 17.35 -1.41 -4.57
C THR A 211 17.33 0.10 -4.78
N LEU A 212 16.96 0.88 -3.75
CA LEU A 212 16.89 2.34 -3.84
C LEU A 212 18.29 2.97 -4.00
N LEU A 213 19.28 2.51 -3.25
CA LEU A 213 20.66 2.98 -3.36
C LEU A 213 21.28 2.61 -4.72
N SER A 214 21.03 1.40 -5.22
CA SER A 214 21.47 0.97 -6.53
C SER A 214 20.83 1.80 -7.64
N ALA A 215 19.51 2.03 -7.56
CA ALA A 215 18.79 2.86 -8.53
C ALA A 215 19.31 4.31 -8.53
N TRP A 216 19.64 4.83 -7.34
CA TRP A 216 20.23 6.16 -7.20
C TRP A 216 21.62 6.24 -7.85
N GLY A 217 22.52 5.29 -7.56
CA GLY A 217 23.87 5.23 -8.12
C GLY A 217 23.85 5.07 -9.63
N VAL A 218 23.02 4.15 -10.16
CA VAL A 218 22.82 3.97 -11.61
C VAL A 218 22.26 5.23 -12.24
N GLY A 219 21.32 5.91 -11.58
CA GLY A 219 20.75 7.17 -12.05
C GLY A 219 21.78 8.28 -12.15
N LEU A 220 22.64 8.45 -11.14
CA LEU A 220 23.75 9.41 -11.19
C LEU A 220 24.71 9.11 -12.34
N ALA A 221 25.09 7.84 -12.52
CA ALA A 221 25.99 7.44 -13.61
C ALA A 221 25.38 7.68 -14.99
N ARG A 222 24.05 7.51 -15.14
CA ARG A 222 23.34 7.64 -16.42
C ARG A 222 22.98 9.08 -16.80
N TYR A 223 22.59 9.90 -15.82
CA TYR A 223 22.04 11.24 -16.07
C TYR A 223 23.05 12.37 -15.78
N GLY A 224 24.20 12.02 -15.20
CA GLY A 224 25.29 12.95 -14.93
C GLY A 224 25.13 13.74 -13.62
N PRO A 225 26.03 14.72 -13.41
CA PRO A 225 26.03 15.54 -12.21
C PRO A 225 24.80 16.43 -12.13
N PHE A 226 24.48 16.90 -10.92
CA PHE A 226 23.41 17.88 -10.73
C PHE A 226 23.77 19.24 -11.32
N SER A 227 22.75 19.92 -11.85
CA SER A 227 22.82 21.26 -12.43
C SER A 227 21.55 22.03 -12.07
N GLU A 228 21.44 23.28 -12.53
CA GLU A 228 20.21 24.08 -12.37
C GLU A 228 19.00 23.39 -13.03
N ASP A 229 19.20 22.76 -14.20
CA ASP A 229 18.16 22.04 -14.94
C ASP A 229 17.94 20.62 -14.47
N PHE A 230 18.91 20.02 -13.79
CA PHE A 230 18.85 18.63 -13.31
C PHE A 230 19.18 18.52 -11.82
N THR A 231 18.16 18.66 -11.00
CA THR A 231 18.27 18.68 -9.53
C THR A 231 18.13 17.27 -8.92
N VAL A 232 18.47 17.17 -7.62
CA VAL A 232 18.21 15.99 -6.78
C VAL A 232 16.74 15.51 -6.88
N ALA A 233 15.79 16.45 -6.93
CA ALA A 233 14.37 16.12 -7.06
C ALA A 233 14.04 15.49 -8.43
N HIS A 234 14.68 15.95 -9.50
CA HIS A 234 14.52 15.36 -10.84
C HIS A 234 15.05 13.91 -10.88
N LEU A 235 16.22 13.67 -10.30
CA LEU A 235 16.77 12.31 -10.21
C LEU A 235 15.87 11.41 -9.38
N ALA A 236 15.47 11.86 -8.19
CA ALA A 236 14.57 11.10 -7.29
C ALA A 236 13.28 10.68 -8.03
N TYR A 237 12.64 11.61 -8.72
CA TYR A 237 11.44 11.33 -9.50
C TYR A 237 11.66 10.33 -10.64
N ARG A 238 12.86 10.37 -11.27
CA ARG A 238 13.17 9.46 -12.39
C ARG A 238 13.41 8.03 -11.94
N VAL A 239 14.10 7.82 -10.81
CA VAL A 239 14.62 6.50 -10.45
C VAL A 239 13.91 5.83 -9.27
N LEU A 240 13.44 6.57 -8.27
CA LEU A 240 12.88 5.95 -7.07
C LEU A 240 11.52 5.28 -7.29
N PRO A 241 10.52 5.89 -7.97
CA PRO A 241 9.24 5.23 -8.18
C PRO A 241 9.35 3.95 -9.00
N PRO A 242 10.07 3.88 -10.15
CA PRO A 242 10.26 2.61 -10.86
C PRO A 242 11.01 1.56 -10.05
N ALA A 243 12.01 1.96 -9.24
CA ALA A 243 12.72 1.05 -8.34
C ALA A 243 11.79 0.47 -7.28
N CYS A 244 10.92 1.29 -6.68
CA CYS A 244 9.85 0.83 -5.78
C CYS A 244 8.87 -0.11 -6.51
N GLY A 245 8.53 0.17 -7.76
CA GLY A 245 7.67 -0.69 -8.59
C GLY A 245 8.29 -2.07 -8.80
N LEU A 246 9.58 -2.12 -9.17
CA LEU A 246 10.34 -3.37 -9.30
C LEU A 246 10.37 -4.14 -7.98
N TRP A 247 10.72 -3.47 -6.89
CA TRP A 247 10.74 -4.09 -5.56
C TRP A 247 9.35 -4.60 -5.15
N GLY A 248 8.30 -3.85 -5.48
CA GLY A 248 6.91 -4.26 -5.28
C GLY A 248 6.56 -5.53 -6.06
N ALA A 249 6.98 -5.65 -7.32
CA ALA A 249 6.76 -6.84 -8.14
C ALA A 249 7.45 -8.08 -7.54
N VAL A 250 8.72 -7.94 -7.10
CA VAL A 250 9.46 -9.02 -6.41
C VAL A 250 8.75 -9.39 -5.10
N THR A 251 8.28 -8.41 -4.34
CA THR A 251 7.52 -8.65 -3.10
C THR A 251 6.21 -9.38 -3.37
N LEU A 252 5.50 -9.06 -4.46
CA LEU A 252 4.29 -9.79 -4.87
C LEU A 252 4.60 -11.23 -5.24
N ALA A 253 5.67 -11.48 -5.99
CA ALA A 253 6.11 -12.85 -6.31
C ALA A 253 6.42 -13.64 -5.03
N LEU A 254 7.14 -13.04 -4.08
CA LEU A 254 7.41 -13.66 -2.78
C LEU A 254 6.12 -13.90 -1.99
N ALA A 255 5.15 -12.98 -2.02
CA ALA A 255 3.86 -13.15 -1.37
C ALA A 255 3.06 -14.34 -1.94
N VAL A 256 3.12 -14.56 -3.27
CA VAL A 256 2.54 -15.75 -3.90
C VAL A 256 3.23 -17.02 -3.38
N VAL A 257 4.56 -17.03 -3.31
CA VAL A 257 5.33 -18.17 -2.77
C VAL A 257 4.91 -18.46 -1.32
N VAL A 258 4.78 -17.44 -0.48
CA VAL A 258 4.30 -17.57 0.90
C VAL A 258 2.92 -18.25 0.94
N GLN A 259 1.99 -17.80 0.10
CA GLN A 259 0.64 -18.41 0.03
C GLN A 259 0.69 -19.87 -0.41
N MET A 260 1.51 -20.22 -1.40
CA MET A 260 1.69 -21.59 -1.86
C MET A 260 2.26 -22.50 -0.77
N LEU A 261 3.29 -22.04 -0.05
CA LEU A 261 3.91 -22.79 1.05
C LEU A 261 2.93 -23.00 2.19
N ARG A 262 2.17 -21.98 2.57
CA ARG A 262 1.12 -22.08 3.60
C ARG A 262 0.00 -23.02 3.19
N ALA A 263 -0.42 -23.01 1.92
CA ALA A 263 -1.43 -23.95 1.42
C ALA A 263 -0.94 -25.41 1.49
N ARG A 264 0.33 -25.66 1.11
CA ARG A 264 0.95 -26.97 1.23
C ARG A 264 1.06 -27.46 2.69
N ALA A 265 1.47 -26.58 3.60
CA ALA A 265 1.58 -26.89 5.02
C ALA A 265 0.21 -27.29 5.62
N ARG A 266 -0.85 -26.57 5.28
CA ARG A 266 -2.22 -26.87 5.72
C ARG A 266 -2.69 -28.24 5.22
N ARG A 267 -2.45 -28.57 3.95
CA ARG A 267 -2.82 -29.87 3.37
C ARG A 267 -2.11 -31.03 4.07
N ARG A 268 -0.84 -30.87 4.45
CA ARG A 268 -0.06 -31.87 5.18
C ARG A 268 -0.58 -32.07 6.60
N GLY A 269 -0.97 -31.01 7.28
CA GLY A 269 -1.56 -31.08 8.64
C GLY A 269 -2.99 -31.63 8.69
N SER A 270 -3.69 -31.67 7.54
CA SER A 270 -5.06 -32.19 7.40
C SER A 270 -5.10 -33.66 6.96
N ALA A 271 -3.94 -34.28 6.64
CA ALA A 271 -3.91 -35.71 6.33
C ALA A 271 -4.29 -36.52 7.55
N PRO A 272 -5.27 -37.47 7.47
CA PRO A 272 -5.65 -38.32 8.59
C PRO A 272 -4.43 -39.09 9.05
N VAL A 273 -4.15 -39.06 10.34
CA VAL A 273 -3.19 -39.96 10.97
C VAL A 273 -3.75 -41.39 10.70
N GLY A 274 -3.03 -42.11 9.82
CA GLY A 274 -3.41 -43.47 9.46
C GLY A 274 -3.57 -44.27 10.76
N VAL A 275 -4.79 -44.73 11.02
CA VAL A 275 -5.04 -45.71 12.05
C VAL A 275 -4.30 -46.96 11.62
N GLY A 276 -3.16 -47.25 12.28
CA GLY A 276 -2.43 -48.47 12.07
C GLY A 276 -3.34 -49.66 12.27
N PRO A 277 -3.14 -50.76 11.54
CA PRO A 277 -3.97 -51.93 11.72
C PRO A 277 -3.88 -52.40 13.16
N THR A 278 -5.02 -52.43 13.87
CA THR A 278 -5.17 -53.13 15.16
C THR A 278 -4.86 -54.58 14.89
N SER A 279 -3.68 -55.03 15.31
CA SER A 279 -3.34 -56.47 15.40
C SER A 279 -4.33 -57.16 16.36
N ALA A 280 -5.21 -57.98 15.80
CA ALA A 280 -6.01 -58.92 16.52
C ALA A 280 -5.16 -60.13 16.99
#